data_65e328441ea0a4015a18bd4f76e014bd
#
_entry.id   65e328441ea0a4015a18bd4f76e014bd
#
_cell.length_a   1.000
_cell.length_b   1.000
_cell.length_c   1.000
_cell.angle_alpha   90.00
_cell.angle_beta   90.00
_cell.angle_gamma   90.00
#
_symmetry.space_group_name_H-M   'P 1'
#
loop_
_entity.id
_entity.type
_entity.pdbx_description
1 polymer ?
#
loop_
_entity_poly.entity_id
_entity_poly.type
_entity_poly.pdbx_seq_one_letter_code
_entity_poly.pdbx_strand_id
1 'polypeptide(L)'
;MLSLSRLCFMLIFFVLVNSCHNYVNKSKELLFWCSNNNQEIKLSTAITNQWNLDHAATPIHMQPIPEGQSSEEVILASVVGKSAPDIYANMWQGNVEMYAHAGVLVPLDTLKGFRDFINERCDSNTIKEITSSDGHIYQVPWKVNPIMTIYNKNLFAENNIHDLPTTYSAYIHAANTFKNNNANSSTPKRFGYTAVKAIWYERLFNFYPLYLAASNGASLIVNNTAAFNNKYAIEVFRFLQTLYNNDYFSRENTAASSDPFVIQTIATKWTGPWEIAYLNNIPSRNFDFDYFLPIVPDDHAGPVYTYADPKNIVMFNTCSNPQAAWDFIKTIVDKKGDLQLLELTGQFPRRKNLDTDDFYAAYFKKNPVMIPFAKEIPFVKGVDNCEVIVEVLDIISQEYEACVIYGKKTPEKAIADAELAVNVLLGKSK
;
A
#
# COMPACT_ATOMS: atom_id res chain seq x y z
N MET A 1 40.23 -32.23 55.31
CA MET A 1 38.85 -32.63 54.97
C MET A 1 38.16 -31.41 54.33
N LEU A 2 38.09 -31.37 53.03
CA LEU A 2 37.29 -30.39 52.33
C LEU A 2 35.82 -30.77 52.51
N SER A 3 35.04 -29.86 53.06
CA SER A 3 33.63 -30.10 53.43
C SER A 3 32.80 -30.45 52.18
N LEU A 4 31.93 -31.44 52.31
CA LEU A 4 31.02 -31.92 51.24
C LEU A 4 30.25 -30.77 50.56
N SER A 5 30.02 -29.64 51.25
CA SER A 5 29.36 -28.45 50.72
C SER A 5 30.17 -27.72 49.63
N ARG A 6 31.50 -27.75 49.68
CA ARG A 6 32.34 -27.13 48.61
C ARG A 6 32.39 -27.98 47.36
N LEU A 7 32.27 -29.30 47.50
CA LEU A 7 32.23 -30.23 46.36
C LEU A 7 30.89 -30.11 45.59
N CYS A 8 29.77 -29.96 46.32
CA CYS A 8 28.46 -29.70 45.71
C CYS A 8 28.41 -28.34 44.95
N PHE A 9 29.03 -27.30 45.53
CA PHE A 9 29.06 -25.98 44.85
C PHE A 9 29.92 -25.99 43.59
N MET A 10 31.02 -26.71 43.56
CA MET A 10 31.86 -26.86 42.37
C MET A 10 31.21 -27.71 41.28
N LEU A 11 30.44 -28.74 41.64
CA LEU A 11 29.65 -29.54 40.69
C LEU A 11 28.49 -28.78 40.09
N ILE A 12 27.79 -27.93 40.84
CA ILE A 12 26.71 -27.07 40.37
C ILE A 12 27.25 -26.00 39.44
N PHE A 13 28.43 -25.43 39.69
CA PHE A 13 29.08 -24.45 38.84
C PHE A 13 29.52 -25.07 37.47
N PHE A 14 29.99 -26.34 37.50
CA PHE A 14 30.38 -27.04 36.29
C PHE A 14 29.18 -27.45 35.42
N VAL A 15 28.02 -27.76 36.00
CA VAL A 15 26.78 -28.03 35.27
C VAL A 15 26.20 -26.78 34.64
N LEU A 16 26.30 -25.61 35.30
CA LEU A 16 25.82 -24.33 34.77
C LEU A 16 26.69 -23.80 33.62
N VAL A 17 27.99 -24.08 33.59
CA VAL A 17 28.89 -23.66 32.51
C VAL A 17 28.74 -24.53 31.27
N ASN A 18 28.33 -25.81 31.39
CA ASN A 18 28.03 -26.67 30.26
C ASN A 18 26.61 -26.47 29.65
N SER A 19 25.73 -25.73 30.35
CA SER A 19 24.39 -25.44 29.83
C SER A 19 24.33 -24.30 28.82
N CYS A 20 25.44 -23.57 28.60
CA CYS A 20 25.51 -22.45 27.63
C CYS A 20 26.12 -22.78 26.28
N HIS A 21 26.36 -24.05 25.97
CA HIS A 21 26.80 -24.47 24.64
C HIS A 21 25.75 -25.34 23.94
N ASN A 22 24.49 -24.94 23.99
CA ASN A 22 23.62 -25.28 22.90
C ASN A 22 24.03 -24.40 21.72
N TYR A 23 24.91 -24.91 20.86
CA TYR A 23 24.92 -24.53 19.46
C TYR A 23 23.46 -24.71 19.01
N VAL A 24 22.73 -23.61 18.94
CA VAL A 24 21.52 -23.55 18.12
C VAL A 24 22.04 -23.87 16.75
N ASN A 25 21.90 -25.13 16.31
CA ASN A 25 21.96 -25.49 14.91
C ASN A 25 20.99 -24.50 14.25
N LYS A 26 21.53 -23.44 13.59
CA LYS A 26 20.69 -22.53 12.81
C LYS A 26 19.85 -23.45 11.96
N SER A 27 18.55 -23.47 12.21
CA SER A 27 17.59 -24.24 11.44
C SER A 27 17.93 -24.01 9.97
N LYS A 28 18.01 -25.08 9.17
CA LYS A 28 18.12 -24.95 7.70
C LYS A 28 16.86 -24.30 7.12
N GLU A 29 15.87 -24.11 7.94
CA GLU A 29 14.58 -23.56 7.65
C GLU A 29 14.65 -22.02 7.57
N LEU A 30 14.09 -21.47 6.50
CA LEU A 30 13.99 -20.03 6.30
C LEU A 30 12.70 -19.51 6.90
N LEU A 31 12.77 -18.38 7.61
CA LEU A 31 11.62 -17.73 8.23
C LEU A 31 10.96 -16.77 7.21
N PHE A 32 9.70 -17.03 6.88
CA PHE A 32 8.88 -16.21 6.01
C PHE A 32 7.73 -15.56 6.77
N TRP A 33 7.68 -14.23 6.77
CA TRP A 33 6.53 -13.49 7.28
C TRP A 33 5.63 -13.02 6.15
N CYS A 34 4.31 -13.29 6.29
CA CYS A 34 3.24 -12.72 5.47
C CYS A 34 2.44 -11.68 6.29
N SER A 35 1.46 -11.01 5.68
CA SER A 35 0.55 -10.14 6.41
C SER A 35 -0.33 -10.94 7.39
N ASN A 36 -0.99 -10.25 8.32
CA ASN A 36 -1.98 -10.86 9.23
C ASN A 36 -3.40 -10.93 8.64
N ASN A 37 -3.56 -10.65 7.34
CA ASN A 37 -4.82 -10.81 6.64
C ASN A 37 -5.15 -12.29 6.42
N ASN A 38 -6.37 -12.73 6.79
CA ASN A 38 -6.77 -14.13 6.72
C ASN A 38 -6.65 -14.77 5.33
N GLN A 39 -6.93 -14.01 4.26
CA GLN A 39 -6.83 -14.51 2.90
C GLN A 39 -5.36 -14.67 2.47
N GLU A 40 -4.49 -13.73 2.86
CA GLU A 40 -3.06 -13.82 2.60
C GLU A 40 -2.38 -14.91 3.43
N ILE A 41 -2.83 -15.15 4.66
CA ILE A 41 -2.37 -16.30 5.46
C ILE A 41 -2.71 -17.62 4.75
N LYS A 42 -3.93 -17.76 4.22
CA LYS A 42 -4.32 -18.95 3.44
C LYS A 42 -3.46 -19.13 2.20
N LEU A 43 -3.23 -18.06 1.44
CA LEU A 43 -2.36 -18.07 0.25
C LEU A 43 -0.94 -18.50 0.62
N SER A 44 -0.34 -17.82 1.62
CA SER A 44 1.03 -18.08 2.07
C SER A 44 1.18 -19.50 2.60
N THR A 45 0.19 -20.01 3.35
CA THR A 45 0.15 -21.40 3.83
C THR A 45 0.15 -22.40 2.67
N ALA A 46 -0.70 -22.18 1.66
CA ALA A 46 -0.81 -23.09 0.51
C ALA A 46 0.52 -23.15 -0.28
N ILE A 47 1.13 -21.98 -0.56
CA ILE A 47 2.41 -21.90 -1.29
C ILE A 47 3.54 -22.55 -0.48
N THR A 48 3.62 -22.24 0.82
CA THR A 48 4.66 -22.78 1.70
C THR A 48 4.56 -24.29 1.86
N ASN A 49 3.36 -24.83 2.03
CA ASN A 49 3.15 -26.27 2.13
C ASN A 49 3.58 -27.00 0.84
N GLN A 50 3.23 -26.44 -0.33
CA GLN A 50 3.66 -27.01 -1.61
C GLN A 50 5.19 -26.95 -1.76
N TRP A 51 5.81 -25.81 -1.43
CA TRP A 51 7.27 -25.67 -1.44
C TRP A 51 7.95 -26.72 -0.57
N ASN A 52 7.49 -26.89 0.67
CA ASN A 52 8.11 -27.81 1.63
C ASN A 52 8.00 -29.29 1.20
N LEU A 53 6.94 -29.65 0.45
CA LEU A 53 6.82 -30.98 -0.16
C LEU A 53 7.88 -31.20 -1.24
N ASP A 54 8.14 -30.19 -2.06
CA ASP A 54 9.03 -30.28 -3.22
C ASP A 54 10.50 -30.01 -2.86
N HIS A 55 10.77 -29.30 -1.74
CA HIS A 55 12.10 -28.80 -1.35
C HIS A 55 12.45 -29.11 0.12
N ALA A 56 12.34 -30.35 0.54
CA ALA A 56 12.59 -30.77 1.92
C ALA A 56 13.99 -30.39 2.49
N ALA A 57 14.97 -30.13 1.62
CA ALA A 57 16.31 -29.69 2.03
C ALA A 57 16.40 -28.21 2.42
N THR A 58 15.42 -27.38 2.00
CA THR A 58 15.34 -25.94 2.26
C THR A 58 13.92 -25.56 2.67
N PRO A 59 13.44 -26.08 3.80
CA PRO A 59 12.07 -25.83 4.25
C PRO A 59 11.87 -24.36 4.61
N ILE A 60 10.62 -23.91 4.48
CA ILE A 60 10.18 -22.57 4.87
C ILE A 60 9.26 -22.69 6.10
N HIS A 61 9.54 -21.89 7.11
CA HIS A 61 8.64 -21.67 8.24
C HIS A 61 7.87 -20.38 7.99
N MET A 62 6.58 -20.51 7.68
CA MET A 62 5.71 -19.35 7.45
C MET A 62 4.97 -18.99 8.74
N GLN A 63 4.95 -17.70 9.05
CA GLN A 63 4.07 -17.14 10.08
C GLN A 63 3.53 -15.79 9.64
N PRO A 64 2.32 -15.40 10.09
CA PRO A 64 1.85 -14.05 9.96
C PRO A 64 2.76 -13.08 10.72
N ILE A 65 2.87 -11.85 10.22
CA ILE A 65 3.53 -10.78 10.98
C ILE A 65 2.88 -10.65 12.38
N PRO A 66 3.65 -10.51 13.46
CA PRO A 66 3.09 -10.29 14.79
C PRO A 66 2.11 -9.11 14.83
N GLU A 67 1.12 -9.19 15.70
CA GLU A 67 0.20 -8.08 15.92
C GLU A 67 0.92 -6.86 16.51
N GLY A 68 0.54 -5.67 16.04
CA GLY A 68 1.09 -4.39 16.47
C GLY A 68 0.18 -3.25 16.01
N GLN A 69 0.59 -2.00 16.23
CA GLN A 69 -0.19 -0.84 15.79
C GLN A 69 -0.19 -0.74 14.24
N SER A 70 0.97 -1.03 13.62
CA SER A 70 1.10 -1.16 12.17
C SER A 70 2.15 -2.21 11.81
N SER A 71 2.06 -2.75 10.59
CA SER A 71 3.08 -3.65 10.03
C SER A 71 4.44 -2.98 9.95
N GLU A 72 4.47 -1.69 9.63
CA GLU A 72 5.67 -0.88 9.49
C GLU A 72 6.42 -0.78 10.82
N GLU A 73 5.71 -0.54 11.93
CA GLU A 73 6.31 -0.49 13.28
C GLU A 73 6.84 -1.84 13.73
N VAL A 74 6.10 -2.92 13.46
CA VAL A 74 6.53 -4.29 13.81
C VAL A 74 7.80 -4.66 13.06
N ILE A 75 7.90 -4.37 11.76
CA ILE A 75 9.11 -4.62 10.97
C ILE A 75 10.26 -3.78 11.48
N LEU A 76 10.06 -2.48 11.73
CA LEU A 76 11.11 -1.62 12.27
C LEU A 76 11.64 -2.15 13.60
N ALA A 77 10.75 -2.52 14.52
CA ALA A 77 11.14 -3.11 15.81
C ALA A 77 11.91 -4.43 15.63
N SER A 78 11.50 -5.27 14.68
CA SER A 78 12.20 -6.54 14.41
C SER A 78 13.60 -6.34 13.84
N VAL A 79 13.79 -5.33 12.97
CA VAL A 79 15.10 -4.95 12.43
C VAL A 79 16.01 -4.44 13.54
N VAL A 80 15.53 -3.49 14.36
CA VAL A 80 16.28 -2.94 15.49
C VAL A 80 16.62 -4.04 16.49
N GLY A 81 15.67 -4.94 16.77
CA GLY A 81 15.83 -6.09 17.68
C GLY A 81 16.63 -7.25 17.09
N LYS A 82 17.10 -7.17 15.85
CA LYS A 82 17.82 -8.24 15.13
C LYS A 82 17.02 -9.56 15.08
N SER A 83 15.71 -9.47 14.98
CA SER A 83 14.77 -10.59 14.89
C SER A 83 13.90 -10.52 13.63
N ALA A 84 14.34 -9.77 12.62
CA ALA A 84 13.68 -9.72 11.32
C ALA A 84 13.65 -11.11 10.66
N PRO A 85 12.58 -11.43 9.89
CA PRO A 85 12.51 -12.69 9.14
C PRO A 85 13.56 -12.74 8.03
N ASP A 86 13.76 -13.90 7.41
CA ASP A 86 14.57 -14.00 6.19
C ASP A 86 13.85 -13.33 5.02
N ILE A 87 12.53 -13.55 4.91
CA ILE A 87 11.67 -13.04 3.82
C ILE A 87 10.45 -12.36 4.44
N TYR A 88 10.09 -11.19 3.95
CA TYR A 88 8.83 -10.54 4.28
C TYR A 88 8.05 -10.16 3.02
N ALA A 89 6.86 -10.74 2.88
CA ALA A 89 5.90 -10.38 1.85
C ALA A 89 4.81 -9.49 2.46
N ASN A 90 4.75 -8.27 2.04
CA ASN A 90 3.86 -7.18 2.40
C ASN A 90 4.62 -5.89 2.79
N MET A 91 5.90 -5.78 2.39
CA MET A 91 6.66 -4.54 2.59
C MET A 91 6.02 -3.41 1.80
N TRP A 92 5.63 -2.34 2.49
CA TRP A 92 5.24 -1.12 1.79
C TRP A 92 6.45 -0.51 1.07
N GLN A 93 6.27 -0.15 -0.21
CA GLN A 93 7.36 0.32 -1.06
C GLN A 93 8.12 1.52 -0.46
N GLY A 94 7.41 2.44 0.20
CA GLY A 94 8.01 3.64 0.78
C GLY A 94 9.08 3.38 1.84
N ASN A 95 9.06 2.23 2.50
CA ASN A 95 10.06 1.89 3.52
C ASN A 95 11.32 1.25 2.94
N VAL A 96 11.29 0.81 1.67
CA VAL A 96 12.41 0.03 1.11
C VAL A 96 13.70 0.85 1.03
N GLU A 97 13.62 2.11 0.60
CA GLU A 97 14.82 2.96 0.47
C GLU A 97 15.51 3.19 1.82
N MET A 98 14.74 3.42 2.88
CA MET A 98 15.26 3.55 4.25
C MET A 98 16.00 2.28 4.69
N TYR A 99 15.42 1.10 4.48
CA TYR A 99 16.05 -0.17 4.85
C TYR A 99 17.23 -0.54 3.95
N ALA A 100 17.18 -0.20 2.66
CA ALA A 100 18.30 -0.36 1.74
C ALA A 100 19.49 0.49 2.17
N HIS A 101 19.27 1.76 2.46
CA HIS A 101 20.31 2.69 2.95
C HIS A 101 20.89 2.25 4.30
N ALA A 102 20.06 1.70 5.19
CA ALA A 102 20.53 1.12 6.46
C ALA A 102 21.31 -0.20 6.28
N GLY A 103 21.41 -0.73 5.06
CA GLY A 103 22.16 -1.96 4.74
C GLY A 103 21.54 -3.24 5.34
N VAL A 104 20.24 -3.26 5.65
CA VAL A 104 19.57 -4.39 6.27
C VAL A 104 18.84 -5.29 5.28
N LEU A 105 18.78 -4.91 4.00
CA LEU A 105 18.19 -5.71 2.92
C LEU A 105 19.26 -6.35 2.03
N VAL A 106 18.91 -7.47 1.40
CA VAL A 106 19.74 -8.12 0.37
C VAL A 106 19.48 -7.43 -0.98
N PRO A 107 20.53 -7.01 -1.72
CA PRO A 107 20.38 -6.56 -3.10
C PRO A 107 20.04 -7.77 -3.99
N LEU A 108 18.75 -7.90 -4.32
CA LEU A 108 18.21 -9.09 -5.00
C LEU A 108 18.74 -9.26 -6.42
N ASP A 109 19.12 -8.18 -7.06
CA ASP A 109 19.68 -8.18 -8.42
C ASP A 109 21.08 -8.81 -8.51
N THR A 110 21.71 -9.13 -7.39
CA THR A 110 22.93 -9.93 -7.30
C THR A 110 22.68 -11.44 -7.34
N LEU A 111 21.43 -11.88 -7.17
CA LEU A 111 21.06 -13.27 -7.12
C LEU A 111 20.88 -13.85 -8.53
N LYS A 112 21.24 -15.13 -8.69
CA LYS A 112 21.17 -15.81 -9.98
C LYS A 112 19.73 -15.86 -10.52
N GLY A 113 19.55 -15.35 -11.75
CA GLY A 113 18.29 -15.39 -12.48
C GLY A 113 17.29 -14.28 -12.08
N PHE A 114 17.65 -13.37 -11.15
CA PHE A 114 16.76 -12.29 -10.74
C PHE A 114 16.46 -11.32 -11.89
N ARG A 115 17.47 -10.82 -12.57
CA ARG A 115 17.33 -9.83 -13.65
C ARG A 115 16.45 -10.35 -14.79
N ASP A 116 16.66 -11.59 -15.22
CA ASP A 116 15.85 -12.21 -16.28
C ASP A 116 14.39 -12.32 -15.87
N PHE A 117 14.14 -12.79 -14.65
CA PHE A 117 12.79 -12.94 -14.09
C PHE A 117 12.06 -11.60 -13.98
N ILE A 118 12.71 -10.56 -13.45
CA ILE A 118 12.11 -9.23 -13.30
C ILE A 118 11.80 -8.59 -14.65
N ASN A 119 12.69 -8.74 -15.65
CA ASN A 119 12.44 -8.23 -17.00
C ASN A 119 11.29 -8.95 -17.71
N GLU A 120 11.09 -10.25 -17.44
CA GLU A 120 9.92 -10.98 -17.94
C GLU A 120 8.63 -10.52 -17.25
N ARG A 121 8.67 -10.31 -15.93
CA ARG A 121 7.51 -9.98 -15.10
C ARG A 121 7.04 -8.53 -15.23
N CYS A 122 7.95 -7.57 -15.24
CA CYS A 122 7.69 -6.16 -15.11
C CYS A 122 8.00 -5.37 -16.38
N ASP A 123 7.32 -4.25 -16.57
CA ASP A 123 7.69 -3.24 -17.57
C ASP A 123 8.87 -2.38 -17.09
N SER A 124 9.46 -1.60 -18.01
CA SER A 124 10.62 -0.77 -17.72
C SER A 124 10.34 0.34 -16.68
N ASN A 125 9.12 0.86 -16.61
CA ASN A 125 8.76 1.89 -15.65
C ASN A 125 8.70 1.31 -14.24
N THR A 126 8.12 0.12 -14.09
CA THR A 126 8.13 -0.61 -12.81
C THR A 126 9.55 -0.92 -12.35
N ILE A 127 10.43 -1.39 -13.27
CA ILE A 127 11.84 -1.68 -12.93
C ILE A 127 12.55 -0.41 -12.47
N LYS A 128 12.35 0.71 -13.17
CA LYS A 128 12.92 2.01 -12.76
C LYS A 128 12.40 2.44 -11.39
N GLU A 129 11.13 2.26 -11.11
CA GLU A 129 10.49 2.63 -9.85
C GLU A 129 11.05 1.85 -8.64
N ILE A 130 11.33 0.54 -8.82
CA ILE A 130 11.86 -0.32 -7.74
C ILE A 130 13.38 -0.31 -7.61
N THR A 131 14.08 0.39 -8.49
CA THR A 131 15.53 0.55 -8.41
C THR A 131 15.86 1.66 -7.40
N SER A 132 16.60 1.29 -6.36
CA SER A 132 17.03 2.22 -5.30
C SER A 132 18.08 3.22 -5.79
N SER A 133 18.35 4.24 -4.99
CA SER A 133 19.25 5.35 -5.33
C SER A 133 20.70 4.91 -5.59
N ASP A 134 21.12 3.77 -5.02
CA ASP A 134 22.42 3.14 -5.24
C ASP A 134 22.50 2.27 -6.52
N GLY A 135 21.39 2.15 -7.27
CA GLY A 135 21.29 1.37 -8.51
C GLY A 135 20.96 -0.10 -8.33
N HIS A 136 20.82 -0.58 -7.10
CA HIS A 136 20.41 -1.95 -6.78
C HIS A 136 18.88 -2.09 -6.65
N ILE A 137 18.41 -3.35 -6.69
CA ILE A 137 17.00 -3.69 -6.47
C ILE A 137 16.88 -4.54 -5.21
N TYR A 138 16.13 -4.05 -4.22
CA TYR A 138 15.97 -4.69 -2.91
C TYR A 138 14.58 -5.30 -2.70
N GLN A 139 13.71 -5.24 -3.70
CA GLN A 139 12.30 -5.63 -3.59
C GLN A 139 11.81 -6.34 -4.86
N VAL A 140 10.89 -7.27 -4.70
CA VAL A 140 10.17 -7.89 -5.82
C VAL A 140 8.76 -7.29 -5.83
N PRO A 141 8.32 -6.64 -6.92
CA PRO A 141 6.94 -6.18 -7.06
C PRO A 141 5.97 -7.35 -6.91
N TRP A 142 5.10 -7.29 -5.90
CA TRP A 142 4.16 -8.37 -5.64
C TRP A 142 2.72 -7.94 -5.88
N LYS A 143 2.20 -7.04 -5.01
CA LYS A 143 0.83 -6.58 -5.09
C LYS A 143 0.76 -5.14 -5.55
N VAL A 144 -0.27 -4.84 -6.34
CA VAL A 144 -0.61 -3.50 -6.79
C VAL A 144 -2.12 -3.34 -6.75
N ASN A 145 -2.58 -2.31 -6.07
CA ASN A 145 -4.00 -2.08 -5.89
C ASN A 145 -4.32 -0.64 -6.31
N PRO A 146 -4.72 -0.40 -7.59
CA PRO A 146 -5.07 0.94 -8.04
C PRO A 146 -6.15 1.57 -7.17
N ILE A 147 -5.93 2.80 -6.69
CA ILE A 147 -6.95 3.55 -5.97
C ILE A 147 -7.88 4.19 -6.98
N MET A 148 -9.15 3.84 -6.90
CA MET A 148 -10.22 4.32 -7.79
C MET A 148 -11.37 4.91 -6.97
N THR A 149 -12.32 5.53 -7.64
CA THR A 149 -13.54 6.04 -7.02
C THR A 149 -14.63 4.98 -7.11
N ILE A 150 -15.04 4.42 -5.97
CA ILE A 150 -16.24 3.60 -5.86
C ILE A 150 -17.47 4.50 -5.72
N TYR A 151 -18.59 4.11 -6.30
CA TYR A 151 -19.86 4.80 -6.13
C TYR A 151 -21.04 3.85 -5.94
N ASN A 152 -22.02 4.28 -5.16
CA ASN A 152 -23.27 3.57 -4.94
C ASN A 152 -24.24 3.89 -6.09
N LYS A 153 -24.51 2.88 -6.95
CA LYS A 153 -25.36 3.05 -8.15
C LYS A 153 -26.80 3.42 -7.79
N ASN A 154 -27.31 2.89 -6.69
CA ASN A 154 -28.67 3.17 -6.25
C ASN A 154 -28.80 4.64 -5.82
N LEU A 155 -27.86 5.14 -5.00
CA LEU A 155 -27.84 6.55 -4.61
C LEU A 155 -27.65 7.50 -5.78
N PHE A 156 -26.86 7.13 -6.80
CA PHE A 156 -26.71 7.93 -8.01
C PHE A 156 -28.03 7.98 -8.78
N ALA A 157 -28.70 6.84 -9.00
CA ALA A 157 -29.99 6.79 -9.69
C ALA A 157 -31.09 7.55 -8.93
N GLU A 158 -31.20 7.38 -7.61
CA GLU A 158 -32.17 8.09 -6.73
C GLU A 158 -31.99 9.61 -6.78
N ASN A 159 -30.77 10.07 -7.06
CA ASN A 159 -30.45 11.49 -7.12
C ASN A 159 -30.35 12.06 -8.55
N ASN A 160 -30.76 11.28 -9.58
CA ASN A 160 -30.69 11.64 -10.99
C ASN A 160 -29.27 11.99 -11.47
N ILE A 161 -28.24 11.33 -10.93
CA ILE A 161 -26.85 11.45 -11.36
C ILE A 161 -26.61 10.31 -12.35
N HIS A 162 -26.70 10.61 -13.67
CA HIS A 162 -26.63 9.61 -14.72
C HIS A 162 -25.23 9.48 -15.32
N ASP A 163 -24.48 10.58 -15.36
CA ASP A 163 -23.13 10.62 -15.87
C ASP A 163 -22.11 10.46 -14.75
N LEU A 164 -21.05 9.67 -15.00
CA LEU A 164 -19.96 9.52 -14.03
C LEU A 164 -19.18 10.84 -13.92
N PRO A 165 -19.05 11.41 -12.72
CA PRO A 165 -18.41 12.70 -12.51
C PRO A 165 -16.89 12.57 -12.46
N THR A 166 -16.25 12.46 -13.63
CA THR A 166 -14.82 12.19 -13.77
C THR A 166 -13.93 13.42 -13.72
N THR A 167 -14.51 14.64 -13.77
CA THR A 167 -13.76 15.90 -13.64
C THR A 167 -14.16 16.68 -12.39
N TYR A 168 -13.33 17.66 -11.99
CA TYR A 168 -13.57 18.46 -10.78
C TYR A 168 -14.92 19.18 -10.82
N SER A 169 -15.24 19.85 -11.95
CA SER A 169 -16.53 20.55 -12.06
C SER A 169 -17.71 19.58 -12.08
N ALA A 170 -17.59 18.45 -12.79
CA ALA A 170 -18.64 17.44 -12.83
C ALA A 170 -18.87 16.82 -11.44
N TYR A 171 -17.78 16.55 -10.69
CA TYR A 171 -17.91 16.01 -9.34
C TYR A 171 -18.54 16.99 -8.35
N ILE A 172 -18.16 18.26 -8.42
CA ILE A 172 -18.78 19.34 -7.61
C ILE A 172 -20.25 19.49 -7.97
N HIS A 173 -20.60 19.43 -9.27
CA HIS A 173 -22.00 19.50 -9.72
C HIS A 173 -22.82 18.32 -9.18
N ALA A 174 -22.34 17.09 -9.32
CA ALA A 174 -22.99 15.90 -8.79
C ALA A 174 -23.15 15.96 -7.27
N ALA A 175 -22.10 16.41 -6.55
CA ALA A 175 -22.14 16.60 -5.10
C ALA A 175 -23.17 17.63 -4.65
N ASN A 176 -23.31 18.75 -5.39
CA ASN A 176 -24.33 19.77 -5.13
C ASN A 176 -25.74 19.22 -5.38
N THR A 177 -25.96 18.51 -6.48
CA THR A 177 -27.24 17.84 -6.79
C THR A 177 -27.61 16.87 -5.68
N PHE A 178 -26.68 16.02 -5.27
CA PHE A 178 -26.88 15.06 -4.19
C PHE A 178 -27.25 15.74 -2.86
N LYS A 179 -26.52 16.80 -2.48
CA LYS A 179 -26.77 17.57 -1.27
C LYS A 179 -28.18 18.18 -1.28
N ASN A 180 -28.58 18.82 -2.38
CA ASN A 180 -29.89 19.48 -2.48
C ASN A 180 -31.03 18.46 -2.40
N ASN A 181 -30.92 17.31 -3.08
CA ASN A 181 -31.91 16.24 -3.05
C ASN A 181 -32.05 15.59 -1.67
N ASN A 182 -30.99 15.61 -0.86
CA ASN A 182 -30.98 15.01 0.47
C ASN A 182 -31.09 16.04 1.61
N ALA A 183 -31.39 17.32 1.34
CA ALA A 183 -31.45 18.39 2.33
C ALA A 183 -32.44 18.11 3.48
N ASN A 184 -33.53 17.39 3.20
CA ASN A 184 -34.56 17.03 4.16
C ASN A 184 -34.45 15.59 4.68
N SER A 185 -33.33 14.91 4.45
CA SER A 185 -33.11 13.56 4.95
C SER A 185 -32.99 13.56 6.47
N SER A 186 -33.66 12.63 7.14
CA SER A 186 -33.56 12.46 8.60
C SER A 186 -32.16 12.03 9.06
N THR A 187 -31.40 11.42 8.18
CA THR A 187 -29.97 11.08 8.41
C THR A 187 -29.12 11.93 7.47
N PRO A 188 -28.17 12.71 8.00
CA PRO A 188 -27.29 13.51 7.16
C PRO A 188 -26.54 12.63 6.15
N LYS A 189 -26.68 12.97 4.86
CA LYS A 189 -25.97 12.29 3.78
C LYS A 189 -24.93 13.25 3.18
N ARG A 190 -23.79 12.69 2.74
CA ARG A 190 -22.70 13.40 2.08
C ARG A 190 -22.40 12.76 0.74
N PHE A 191 -21.78 13.51 -0.17
CA PHE A 191 -21.41 12.93 -1.47
C PHE A 191 -20.21 12.00 -1.36
N GLY A 192 -19.27 12.32 -0.48
CA GLY A 192 -18.12 11.48 -0.22
C GLY A 192 -17.55 11.65 1.19
N TYR A 193 -16.40 11.01 1.40
CA TYR A 193 -15.71 11.01 2.68
C TYR A 193 -14.20 10.87 2.48
N THR A 194 -13.42 11.62 3.28
CA THR A 194 -12.01 11.32 3.56
C THR A 194 -11.75 11.46 5.05
N ALA A 195 -10.70 10.80 5.55
CA ALA A 195 -10.29 10.98 6.93
C ALA A 195 -9.84 12.42 7.20
N VAL A 196 -10.28 12.96 8.33
CA VAL A 196 -9.96 14.33 8.76
C VAL A 196 -8.68 14.41 9.61
N LYS A 197 -8.01 13.30 9.87
CA LYS A 197 -6.79 13.23 10.69
C LYS A 197 -5.54 13.57 9.88
N ALA A 198 -4.62 14.31 10.47
CA ALA A 198 -3.27 14.53 9.94
C ALA A 198 -2.37 13.30 10.15
N ILE A 199 -2.67 12.21 9.45
CA ILE A 199 -1.87 10.98 9.47
C ILE A 199 -1.30 10.78 8.07
N TRP A 200 0.00 10.51 7.98
CA TRP A 200 0.73 10.46 6.70
C TRP A 200 0.11 9.48 5.66
N TYR A 201 -0.34 8.30 6.08
CA TYR A 201 -0.90 7.31 5.16
C TYR A 201 -2.28 7.69 4.59
N GLU A 202 -3.03 8.58 5.26
CA GLU A 202 -4.31 9.05 4.72
C GLU A 202 -4.13 9.84 3.41
N ARG A 203 -2.96 10.46 3.21
CA ARG A 203 -2.66 11.19 1.95
C ARG A 203 -2.46 10.26 0.77
N LEU A 204 -2.09 9.00 1.00
CA LEU A 204 -1.97 7.98 -0.04
C LEU A 204 -3.32 7.57 -0.66
N PHE A 205 -4.44 7.88 0.00
CA PHE A 205 -5.77 7.48 -0.46
C PHE A 205 -6.64 8.66 -0.89
N ASN A 206 -6.27 9.90 -0.56
CA ASN A 206 -7.07 11.06 -0.92
C ASN A 206 -6.31 12.15 -1.70
N PHE A 207 -5.16 12.61 -1.27
CA PHE A 207 -4.36 13.62 -1.97
C PHE A 207 -3.55 13.02 -3.12
N TYR A 208 -2.77 11.98 -2.84
CA TYR A 208 -1.77 11.47 -3.78
C TYR A 208 -2.38 10.86 -5.05
N PRO A 209 -3.48 10.08 -5.03
CA PRO A 209 -4.13 9.61 -6.25
C PRO A 209 -4.62 10.76 -7.14
N LEU A 210 -5.20 11.81 -6.54
CA LEU A 210 -5.66 12.99 -7.29
C LEU A 210 -4.49 13.82 -7.82
N TYR A 211 -3.40 13.93 -7.08
CA TYR A 211 -2.18 14.59 -7.56
C TYR A 211 -1.55 13.85 -8.74
N LEU A 212 -1.44 12.54 -8.67
CA LEU A 212 -0.94 11.71 -9.79
C LEU A 212 -1.85 11.84 -11.01
N ALA A 213 -3.17 11.79 -10.81
CA ALA A 213 -4.15 11.96 -11.87
C ALA A 213 -4.02 13.32 -12.54
N ALA A 214 -3.98 14.40 -11.77
CA ALA A 214 -3.89 15.77 -12.29
C ALA A 214 -2.56 16.06 -13.01
N SER A 215 -1.46 15.47 -12.51
CA SER A 215 -0.09 15.79 -12.95
C SER A 215 0.50 14.80 -13.97
N ASN A 216 -0.30 13.89 -14.52
CA ASN A 216 0.20 12.79 -15.37
C ASN A 216 1.31 11.97 -14.68
N GLY A 217 1.13 11.67 -13.40
CA GLY A 217 2.04 10.83 -12.63
C GLY A 217 3.33 11.51 -12.17
N ALA A 218 3.33 12.83 -11.95
CA ALA A 218 4.53 13.53 -11.46
C ALA A 218 4.94 13.07 -10.04
N SER A 219 6.24 13.03 -9.79
CA SER A 219 6.83 12.72 -8.49
C SER A 219 6.67 13.88 -7.51
N LEU A 220 6.58 13.56 -6.20
CA LEU A 220 6.64 14.56 -5.12
C LEU A 220 8.08 15.02 -4.88
N ILE A 221 9.04 14.11 -5.01
CA ILE A 221 10.47 14.35 -4.77
C ILE A 221 11.25 14.03 -6.06
N VAL A 222 12.06 14.99 -6.51
CA VAL A 222 12.95 14.84 -7.68
C VAL A 222 14.34 15.33 -7.30
N ASN A 223 15.36 14.52 -7.52
CA ASN A 223 16.75 14.84 -7.19
C ASN A 223 16.92 15.35 -5.73
N ASN A 224 16.30 14.66 -4.80
CA ASN A 224 16.30 14.99 -3.38
C ASN A 224 15.79 16.43 -3.09
N THR A 225 14.78 16.87 -3.82
CA THR A 225 14.17 18.20 -3.67
C THR A 225 12.66 18.06 -3.85
N ALA A 226 11.87 18.80 -3.08
CA ALA A 226 10.43 18.86 -3.24
C ALA A 226 10.05 19.44 -4.62
N ALA A 227 9.23 18.71 -5.38
CA ALA A 227 8.79 19.07 -6.73
C ALA A 227 7.28 19.27 -6.84
N PHE A 228 6.56 19.12 -5.75
CA PHE A 228 5.09 19.19 -5.73
C PHE A 228 4.53 20.61 -5.57
N ASN A 229 5.35 21.65 -5.34
CA ASN A 229 4.87 23.04 -5.37
C ASN A 229 4.61 23.47 -6.83
N ASN A 230 3.50 23.02 -7.35
CA ASN A 230 3.09 23.23 -8.72
C ASN A 230 1.57 23.41 -8.82
N LYS A 231 1.09 23.80 -10.00
CA LYS A 231 -0.35 24.05 -10.21
C LYS A 231 -1.22 22.85 -9.83
N TYR A 232 -0.76 21.63 -10.05
CA TYR A 232 -1.56 20.42 -9.82
C TYR A 232 -1.84 20.16 -8.33
N ALA A 233 -0.82 20.26 -7.47
CA ALA A 233 -1.01 20.12 -6.02
C ALA A 233 -1.92 21.22 -5.46
N ILE A 234 -1.75 22.46 -5.94
CA ILE A 234 -2.60 23.61 -5.56
C ILE A 234 -4.04 23.37 -5.99
N GLU A 235 -4.28 22.89 -7.21
CA GLU A 235 -5.63 22.60 -7.74
C GLU A 235 -6.30 21.44 -6.98
N VAL A 236 -5.56 20.39 -6.63
CA VAL A 236 -6.08 19.30 -5.80
C VAL A 236 -6.48 19.80 -4.42
N PHE A 237 -5.65 20.63 -3.77
CA PHE A 237 -6.02 21.20 -2.46
C PHE A 237 -7.26 22.10 -2.58
N ARG A 238 -7.35 22.90 -3.64
CA ARG A 238 -8.52 23.77 -3.89
C ARG A 238 -9.79 22.96 -4.14
N PHE A 239 -9.70 21.91 -4.96
CA PHE A 239 -10.81 21.00 -5.22
C PHE A 239 -11.31 20.36 -3.91
N LEU A 240 -10.40 19.75 -3.15
CA LEU A 240 -10.73 19.10 -1.88
C LEU A 240 -11.28 20.08 -0.84
N GLN A 241 -10.69 21.28 -0.72
CA GLN A 241 -11.20 22.35 0.15
C GLN A 241 -12.63 22.75 -0.23
N THR A 242 -12.94 22.78 -1.54
CA THR A 242 -14.29 23.08 -2.04
C THR A 242 -15.30 22.03 -1.56
N LEU A 243 -14.92 20.75 -1.52
CA LEU A 243 -15.79 19.67 -1.05
C LEU A 243 -16.18 19.85 0.43
N TYR A 244 -15.22 20.28 1.26
CA TYR A 244 -15.47 20.56 2.68
C TYR A 244 -16.20 21.86 2.91
N ASN A 245 -15.85 22.95 2.20
CA ASN A 245 -16.48 24.25 2.38
C ASN A 245 -17.95 24.25 1.97
N ASN A 246 -18.33 23.41 1.02
CA ASN A 246 -19.72 23.25 0.61
C ASN A 246 -20.45 22.11 1.34
N ASP A 247 -19.84 21.53 2.37
CA ASP A 247 -20.42 20.45 3.17
C ASP A 247 -20.81 19.21 2.32
N TYR A 248 -20.08 18.95 1.22
CA TYR A 248 -20.20 17.73 0.45
C TYR A 248 -19.45 16.57 1.11
N PHE A 249 -18.43 16.88 1.91
CA PHE A 249 -17.68 15.97 2.78
C PHE A 249 -17.80 16.44 4.23
N SER A 250 -17.90 15.50 5.18
CA SER A 250 -18.00 15.81 6.60
C SER A 250 -16.64 16.17 7.20
N ARG A 251 -16.63 17.24 8.05
CA ARG A 251 -15.49 17.54 8.93
C ARG A 251 -15.50 16.74 10.23
N GLU A 252 -16.52 15.98 10.46
CA GLU A 252 -16.61 15.13 11.63
C GLU A 252 -15.90 13.80 11.38
N ASN A 253 -15.12 13.39 12.35
CA ASN A 253 -14.56 12.04 12.33
C ASN A 253 -15.74 11.09 12.57
N THR A 254 -16.24 10.47 11.52
CA THR A 254 -17.21 9.38 11.67
C THR A 254 -16.47 8.21 12.30
N ALA A 255 -16.32 8.24 13.63
CA ALA A 255 -15.98 7.07 14.44
C ALA A 255 -17.18 6.11 14.36
N ALA A 256 -17.47 5.65 13.15
CA ALA A 256 -18.61 4.84 12.90
C ALA A 256 -18.29 3.42 13.34
N SER A 257 -19.12 2.89 14.18
CA SER A 257 -19.31 1.45 14.35
C SER A 257 -19.70 0.75 13.02
N SER A 258 -19.89 1.51 11.94
CA SER A 258 -20.33 1.03 10.62
C SER A 258 -19.73 1.89 9.52
N ASP A 259 -19.24 1.26 8.43
CA ASP A 259 -18.73 1.95 7.26
C ASP A 259 -19.81 2.85 6.63
N PRO A 260 -19.59 4.18 6.45
CA PRO A 260 -20.55 5.12 5.89
C PRO A 260 -21.04 4.74 4.49
N PHE A 261 -20.24 4.07 3.68
CA PHE A 261 -20.63 3.59 2.36
C PHE A 261 -21.61 2.41 2.46
N VAL A 262 -21.37 1.49 3.40
CA VAL A 262 -22.24 0.33 3.64
C VAL A 262 -23.59 0.75 4.17
N ILE A 263 -23.65 1.70 5.09
CA ILE A 263 -24.90 2.25 5.63
C ILE A 263 -25.52 3.35 4.75
N GLN A 264 -24.96 3.57 3.55
CA GLN A 264 -25.47 4.46 2.51
C GLN A 264 -25.62 5.94 2.97
N THR A 265 -24.77 6.40 3.87
CA THR A 265 -24.67 7.82 4.25
C THR A 265 -23.72 8.61 3.37
N ILE A 266 -22.91 7.91 2.54
CA ILE A 266 -22.11 8.52 1.48
C ILE A 266 -22.34 7.83 0.14
N ALA A 267 -22.23 8.59 -0.95
CA ALA A 267 -22.45 8.13 -2.31
C ALA A 267 -21.17 7.65 -2.98
N THR A 268 -20.00 8.19 -2.61
CA THR A 268 -18.69 7.87 -3.21
C THR A 268 -17.60 7.72 -2.14
N LYS A 269 -16.52 7.00 -2.50
CA LYS A 269 -15.34 6.78 -1.64
C LYS A 269 -14.15 6.48 -2.53
N TRP A 270 -12.94 6.94 -2.16
CA TRP A 270 -11.69 6.52 -2.82
C TRP A 270 -11.15 5.28 -2.14
N THR A 271 -10.95 4.21 -2.90
CA THR A 271 -10.56 2.91 -2.35
C THR A 271 -9.93 2.02 -3.43
N GLY A 272 -9.36 0.89 -3.02
CA GLY A 272 -8.80 -0.12 -3.91
C GLY A 272 -9.72 -1.34 -4.09
N PRO A 273 -9.26 -2.37 -4.86
CA PRO A 273 -10.05 -3.55 -5.20
C PRO A 273 -10.42 -4.44 -3.99
N TRP A 274 -9.74 -4.30 -2.86
CA TRP A 274 -10.12 -4.99 -1.61
C TRP A 274 -11.55 -4.67 -1.15
N GLU A 275 -12.07 -3.50 -1.54
CA GLU A 275 -13.44 -3.09 -1.23
C GLU A 275 -14.46 -4.02 -1.87
N ILE A 276 -14.17 -4.59 -3.05
CA ILE A 276 -15.04 -5.55 -3.73
C ILE A 276 -15.26 -6.79 -2.86
N ALA A 277 -14.16 -7.37 -2.37
CA ALA A 277 -14.23 -8.54 -1.49
C ALA A 277 -14.94 -8.22 -0.17
N TYR A 278 -14.65 -7.04 0.41
CA TYR A 278 -15.30 -6.56 1.63
C TYR A 278 -16.82 -6.45 1.44
N LEU A 279 -17.28 -5.71 0.44
CA LEU A 279 -18.70 -5.48 0.18
C LEU A 279 -19.46 -6.76 -0.20
N ASN A 280 -18.83 -7.67 -0.94
CA ASN A 280 -19.43 -8.95 -1.31
C ASN A 280 -19.62 -9.91 -0.12
N ASN A 281 -18.86 -9.70 0.96
CA ASN A 281 -18.98 -10.48 2.20
C ASN A 281 -19.97 -9.88 3.20
N ILE A 282 -20.68 -8.79 2.86
CA ILE A 282 -21.72 -8.19 3.72
C ILE A 282 -23.10 -8.77 3.33
N PRO A 283 -23.68 -9.68 4.14
CA PRO A 283 -24.93 -10.36 3.78
C PRO A 283 -26.13 -9.42 3.65
N SER A 284 -26.12 -8.30 4.39
CA SER A 284 -27.20 -7.31 4.41
C SER A 284 -27.06 -6.20 3.37
N ARG A 285 -26.02 -6.26 2.51
CA ARG A 285 -25.86 -5.26 1.44
C ARG A 285 -27.03 -5.33 0.46
N ASN A 286 -27.71 -4.21 0.28
CA ASN A 286 -28.90 -4.07 -0.53
C ASN A 286 -28.76 -3.01 -1.64
N PHE A 287 -27.54 -2.71 -2.06
CA PHE A 287 -27.24 -1.76 -3.14
C PHE A 287 -26.18 -2.31 -4.09
N ASP A 288 -26.18 -1.81 -5.31
CA ASP A 288 -25.17 -2.06 -6.32
C ASP A 288 -24.12 -0.97 -6.32
N PHE A 289 -22.90 -1.34 -6.68
CA PHE A 289 -21.76 -0.43 -6.78
C PHE A 289 -20.97 -0.67 -8.06
N ASP A 290 -20.19 0.34 -8.45
CA ASP A 290 -19.23 0.25 -9.52
C ASP A 290 -18.10 1.26 -9.28
N TYR A 291 -17.15 1.35 -10.19
CA TYR A 291 -15.93 2.15 -10.06
C TYR A 291 -15.72 3.03 -11.29
N PHE A 292 -15.07 4.17 -11.06
CA PHE A 292 -14.48 4.98 -12.12
C PHE A 292 -13.11 5.51 -11.70
N LEU A 293 -12.33 5.99 -12.67
CA LEU A 293 -10.97 6.49 -12.45
C LEU A 293 -10.94 7.65 -11.44
N PRO A 294 -9.78 7.97 -10.85
CA PRO A 294 -9.63 9.19 -10.06
C PRO A 294 -10.10 10.42 -10.84
N ILE A 295 -10.62 11.39 -10.11
CA ILE A 295 -11.17 12.62 -10.66
C ILE A 295 -10.02 13.52 -11.10
N VAL A 296 -10.14 14.13 -12.28
CA VAL A 296 -9.11 14.98 -12.89
C VAL A 296 -9.56 16.44 -13.03
N PRO A 297 -8.64 17.41 -13.20
CA PRO A 297 -8.99 18.77 -13.64
C PRO A 297 -9.79 18.76 -14.95
N ASP A 298 -10.61 19.79 -15.17
CA ASP A 298 -11.50 19.87 -16.36
C ASP A 298 -10.72 19.99 -17.68
N ASP A 299 -9.49 20.51 -17.65
CA ASP A 299 -8.58 20.65 -18.78
C ASP A 299 -7.57 19.48 -18.89
N HIS A 300 -7.77 18.41 -18.13
CA HIS A 300 -6.85 17.27 -18.16
C HIS A 300 -6.80 16.61 -19.53
N ALA A 301 -5.59 16.32 -19.98
CA ALA A 301 -5.34 15.56 -21.19
C ALA A 301 -4.28 14.49 -20.95
N GLY A 302 -4.55 13.29 -21.45
CA GLY A 302 -3.64 12.14 -21.33
C GLY A 302 -4.16 11.04 -20.42
N PRO A 303 -3.32 10.06 -20.07
CA PRO A 303 -3.71 8.96 -19.19
C PRO A 303 -3.91 9.45 -17.74
N VAL A 304 -4.87 8.84 -17.06
CA VAL A 304 -5.13 9.13 -15.65
C VAL A 304 -4.27 8.22 -14.81
N TYR A 305 -3.29 8.76 -14.10
CA TYR A 305 -2.46 8.00 -13.18
C TYR A 305 -3.11 7.92 -11.79
N THR A 306 -2.83 6.84 -11.06
CA THR A 306 -3.27 6.69 -9.68
C THR A 306 -2.21 6.08 -8.78
N TYR A 307 -2.44 6.14 -7.48
CA TYR A 307 -1.60 5.47 -6.49
C TYR A 307 -1.84 3.95 -6.52
N ALA A 308 -0.75 3.21 -6.45
CA ALA A 308 -0.75 1.75 -6.59
C ALA A 308 -1.00 0.99 -5.30
N ASP A 309 -0.83 1.61 -4.13
CA ASP A 309 -0.70 0.92 -2.82
C ASP A 309 0.17 -0.35 -2.91
N PRO A 310 1.43 -0.22 -3.39
CA PRO A 310 2.26 -1.38 -3.66
C PRO A 310 2.73 -2.03 -2.37
N LYS A 311 2.61 -3.36 -2.32
CA LYS A 311 3.19 -4.19 -1.26
C LYS A 311 4.11 -5.22 -1.93
N ASN A 312 5.38 -5.17 -1.57
CA ASN A 312 6.44 -5.91 -2.23
C ASN A 312 7.03 -6.99 -1.31
N ILE A 313 7.85 -7.87 -1.87
CA ILE A 313 8.58 -8.88 -1.12
C ILE A 313 10.03 -8.43 -0.99
N VAL A 314 10.56 -8.47 0.22
CA VAL A 314 11.95 -8.16 0.53
C VAL A 314 12.64 -9.33 1.22
N MET A 315 13.96 -9.33 1.17
CA MET A 315 14.82 -10.29 1.87
C MET A 315 15.76 -9.52 2.79
N PHE A 316 15.78 -9.90 4.09
CA PHE A 316 16.70 -9.28 5.04
C PHE A 316 18.10 -9.89 4.96
N ASN A 317 19.11 -9.09 5.24
CA ASN A 317 20.52 -9.49 5.17
C ASN A 317 20.92 -10.55 6.22
N THR A 318 20.03 -10.83 7.18
CA THR A 318 20.16 -11.94 8.14
C THR A 318 19.88 -13.31 7.51
N CYS A 319 19.32 -13.35 6.29
CA CYS A 319 19.00 -14.59 5.57
C CYS A 319 20.25 -15.43 5.33
N SER A 320 20.23 -16.66 5.83
CA SER A 320 21.38 -17.56 5.78
C SER A 320 21.56 -18.25 4.42
N ASN A 321 20.53 -18.27 3.58
CA ASN A 321 20.55 -18.87 2.24
C ASN A 321 19.76 -18.01 1.24
N PRO A 322 20.33 -16.86 0.79
CA PRO A 322 19.63 -15.93 -0.10
C PRO A 322 19.17 -16.54 -1.42
N GLN A 323 19.93 -17.48 -2.01
CA GLN A 323 19.52 -18.10 -3.27
C GLN A 323 18.30 -19.00 -3.10
N ALA A 324 18.22 -19.81 -2.05
CA ALA A 324 17.04 -20.61 -1.77
C ALA A 324 15.82 -19.74 -1.42
N ALA A 325 16.02 -18.65 -0.68
CA ALA A 325 14.98 -17.67 -0.41
C ALA A 325 14.46 -17.03 -1.71
N TRP A 326 15.35 -16.67 -2.64
CA TRP A 326 14.96 -16.17 -3.96
C TRP A 326 14.17 -17.23 -4.76
N ASP A 327 14.62 -18.47 -4.75
CA ASP A 327 13.92 -19.56 -5.46
C ASP A 327 12.51 -19.76 -4.91
N PHE A 328 12.31 -19.63 -3.58
CA PHE A 328 10.98 -19.62 -2.96
C PHE A 328 10.16 -18.37 -3.34
N ILE A 329 10.74 -17.17 -3.31
CA ILE A 329 10.05 -15.95 -3.71
C ILE A 329 9.52 -16.07 -5.14
N LYS A 330 10.27 -16.67 -6.06
CA LYS A 330 9.79 -16.91 -7.45
C LYS A 330 8.49 -17.69 -7.50
N THR A 331 8.27 -18.64 -6.60
CA THR A 331 7.01 -19.42 -6.58
C THR A 331 5.82 -18.60 -6.10
N ILE A 332 6.05 -17.57 -5.27
CA ILE A 332 5.01 -16.63 -4.83
C ILE A 332 4.56 -15.73 -6.00
N VAL A 333 5.51 -15.34 -6.86
CA VAL A 333 5.31 -14.31 -7.89
C VAL A 333 5.39 -14.83 -9.33
N ASP A 334 5.37 -16.14 -9.55
CA ASP A 334 5.18 -16.73 -10.88
C ASP A 334 3.72 -16.58 -11.34
N LYS A 335 3.39 -16.98 -12.56
CA LYS A 335 2.01 -16.85 -13.08
C LYS A 335 0.98 -17.61 -12.23
N LYS A 336 1.37 -18.77 -11.68
CA LYS A 336 0.49 -19.60 -10.83
C LYS A 336 0.26 -18.95 -9.47
N GLY A 337 1.34 -18.45 -8.84
CA GLY A 337 1.25 -17.71 -7.59
C GLY A 337 0.42 -16.40 -7.74
N ASP A 338 0.62 -15.68 -8.84
CA ASP A 338 -0.17 -14.50 -9.19
C ASP A 338 -1.66 -14.82 -9.38
N LEU A 339 -2.01 -15.94 -10.03
CA LEU A 339 -3.41 -16.37 -10.16
C LEU A 339 -4.01 -16.74 -8.80
N GLN A 340 -3.25 -17.42 -7.94
CA GLN A 340 -3.71 -17.72 -6.57
C GLN A 340 -3.91 -16.44 -5.75
N LEU A 341 -3.06 -15.43 -5.91
CA LEU A 341 -3.25 -14.11 -5.29
C LEU A 341 -4.58 -13.49 -5.70
N LEU A 342 -4.87 -13.44 -7.01
CA LEU A 342 -6.14 -12.93 -7.55
C LEU A 342 -7.35 -13.71 -6.98
N GLU A 343 -7.31 -15.04 -7.02
CA GLU A 343 -8.44 -15.90 -6.63
C GLU A 343 -8.74 -15.87 -5.13
N LEU A 344 -7.69 -15.87 -4.29
CA LEU A 344 -7.85 -15.98 -2.84
C LEU A 344 -8.02 -14.63 -2.15
N THR A 345 -7.43 -13.57 -2.69
CA THR A 345 -7.37 -12.27 -2.01
C THR A 345 -8.08 -11.14 -2.74
N GLY A 346 -8.36 -11.29 -4.03
CA GLY A 346 -8.87 -10.22 -4.88
C GLY A 346 -7.87 -9.07 -5.10
N GLN A 347 -6.60 -9.25 -4.73
CA GLN A 347 -5.55 -8.26 -4.95
C GLN A 347 -4.79 -8.55 -6.25
N PHE A 348 -4.32 -7.50 -6.91
CA PHE A 348 -3.66 -7.62 -8.21
C PHE A 348 -2.17 -7.88 -8.08
N PRO A 349 -1.63 -8.88 -8.81
CA PRO A 349 -0.17 -9.01 -8.96
C PRO A 349 0.37 -7.87 -9.81
N ARG A 350 1.51 -7.30 -9.40
CA ARG A 350 2.22 -6.30 -10.20
C ARG A 350 2.98 -6.99 -11.33
N ARG A 351 2.26 -7.29 -12.40
CA ARG A 351 2.75 -7.98 -13.59
C ARG A 351 2.28 -7.25 -14.85
N LYS A 352 3.17 -7.10 -15.85
CA LYS A 352 2.80 -6.57 -17.17
C LYS A 352 1.82 -7.49 -17.89
N ASN A 353 0.98 -6.93 -18.73
CA ASN A 353 0.01 -7.63 -19.57
C ASN A 353 -0.99 -8.52 -18.82
N LEU A 354 -1.31 -8.19 -17.57
CA LEU A 354 -2.19 -9.00 -16.73
C LEU A 354 -3.60 -9.16 -17.34
N ASP A 355 -4.12 -8.11 -17.96
CA ASP A 355 -5.44 -8.04 -18.57
C ASP A 355 -5.51 -8.72 -19.96
N THR A 356 -4.36 -8.96 -20.60
CA THR A 356 -4.27 -9.50 -21.97
C THR A 356 -3.61 -10.86 -22.07
N ASP A 357 -3.02 -11.37 -20.96
CA ASP A 357 -2.41 -12.70 -20.92
C ASP A 357 -3.50 -13.79 -20.78
N ASP A 358 -3.58 -14.69 -21.77
CA ASP A 358 -4.55 -15.78 -21.81
C ASP A 358 -4.56 -16.65 -20.54
N PHE A 359 -3.44 -16.71 -19.80
CA PHE A 359 -3.35 -17.44 -18.57
C PHE A 359 -4.36 -16.96 -17.52
N TYR A 360 -4.71 -15.68 -17.52
CA TYR A 360 -5.67 -15.07 -16.58
C TYR A 360 -7.08 -14.89 -17.16
N ALA A 361 -7.29 -15.20 -18.44
CA ALA A 361 -8.57 -14.94 -19.14
C ALA A 361 -9.78 -15.57 -18.45
N ALA A 362 -9.64 -16.81 -17.94
CA ALA A 362 -10.70 -17.50 -17.21
C ALA A 362 -11.10 -16.78 -15.91
N TYR A 363 -10.13 -16.24 -15.18
CA TYR A 363 -10.36 -15.45 -13.98
C TYR A 363 -11.15 -14.18 -14.28
N PHE A 364 -10.73 -13.38 -15.25
CA PHE A 364 -11.41 -12.13 -15.61
C PHE A 364 -12.79 -12.34 -16.22
N LYS A 365 -13.00 -13.43 -16.97
CA LYS A 365 -14.33 -13.81 -17.45
C LYS A 365 -15.30 -14.08 -16.29
N LYS A 366 -14.82 -14.70 -15.21
CA LYS A 366 -15.62 -14.99 -14.00
C LYS A 366 -15.81 -13.74 -13.13
N ASN A 367 -14.87 -12.81 -13.16
CA ASN A 367 -14.81 -11.64 -12.29
C ASN A 367 -14.72 -10.32 -13.12
N PRO A 368 -15.75 -9.97 -13.91
CA PRO A 368 -15.68 -8.82 -14.83
C PRO A 368 -15.47 -7.47 -14.12
N VAL A 369 -15.91 -7.32 -12.87
CA VAL A 369 -15.71 -6.13 -12.03
C VAL A 369 -14.22 -5.84 -11.76
N MET A 370 -13.34 -6.82 -11.93
CA MET A 370 -11.89 -6.69 -11.76
C MET A 370 -11.18 -6.14 -13.02
N ILE A 371 -11.83 -6.16 -14.19
CA ILE A 371 -11.21 -5.75 -15.46
C ILE A 371 -10.78 -4.27 -15.46
N PRO A 372 -11.58 -3.31 -14.96
CA PRO A 372 -11.15 -1.91 -14.91
C PRO A 372 -9.85 -1.70 -14.13
N PHE A 373 -9.70 -2.38 -12.99
CA PHE A 373 -8.47 -2.33 -12.20
C PHE A 373 -7.26 -2.94 -12.93
N ALA A 374 -7.45 -4.08 -13.60
CA ALA A 374 -6.37 -4.71 -14.37
C ALA A 374 -5.88 -3.79 -15.51
N LYS A 375 -6.79 -3.08 -16.19
CA LYS A 375 -6.46 -2.10 -17.22
C LYS A 375 -5.74 -0.87 -16.70
N GLU A 376 -5.91 -0.56 -15.42
CA GLU A 376 -5.27 0.59 -14.78
C GLU A 376 -3.82 0.29 -14.35
N ILE A 377 -3.41 -0.98 -14.22
CA ILE A 377 -2.06 -1.36 -13.77
C ILE A 377 -0.92 -0.64 -14.54
N PRO A 378 -0.98 -0.41 -15.86
CA PRO A 378 0.05 0.36 -16.57
C PRO A 378 0.17 1.83 -16.15
N PHE A 379 -0.86 2.38 -15.52
CA PHE A 379 -0.96 3.79 -15.13
C PHE A 379 -0.87 4.02 -13.62
N VAL A 380 -0.46 3.00 -12.86
CA VAL A 380 -0.25 3.16 -11.42
C VAL A 380 1.18 3.59 -11.09
N LYS A 381 1.32 4.30 -9.98
CA LYS A 381 2.62 4.63 -9.37
C LYS A 381 2.62 4.28 -7.90
N GLY A 382 3.77 3.83 -7.40
CA GLY A 382 4.10 3.81 -6.00
C GLY A 382 4.49 5.21 -5.49
N VAL A 383 5.10 5.27 -4.32
CA VAL A 383 5.72 6.50 -3.83
C VAL A 383 7.14 6.62 -4.35
N ASP A 384 7.68 7.85 -4.30
CA ASP A 384 9.04 8.11 -4.73
C ASP A 384 10.06 7.39 -3.83
N ASN A 385 11.21 6.98 -4.39
CA ASN A 385 12.33 6.43 -3.64
C ASN A 385 13.00 7.56 -2.85
N CYS A 386 12.55 7.73 -1.61
CA CYS A 386 13.03 8.75 -0.69
C CYS A 386 13.05 8.14 0.72
N GLU A 387 14.21 8.22 1.37
CA GLU A 387 14.43 7.63 2.70
C GLU A 387 13.45 8.17 3.76
N VAL A 388 13.07 9.43 3.63
CA VAL A 388 12.18 10.16 4.56
C VAL A 388 10.77 10.41 3.98
N ILE A 389 10.29 9.51 3.11
CA ILE A 389 8.99 9.69 2.42
C ILE A 389 7.81 9.73 3.40
N VAL A 390 7.89 9.04 4.53
CA VAL A 390 6.87 9.06 5.58
C VAL A 390 6.73 10.47 6.16
N GLU A 391 7.85 11.09 6.51
CA GLU A 391 7.91 12.44 7.06
C GLU A 391 7.48 13.48 6.02
N VAL A 392 7.81 13.28 4.74
CA VAL A 392 7.31 14.12 3.64
C VAL A 392 5.77 14.09 3.59
N LEU A 393 5.19 12.89 3.63
CA LEU A 393 3.74 12.72 3.62
C LEU A 393 3.08 13.27 4.90
N ASP A 394 3.77 13.18 6.04
CA ASP A 394 3.29 13.76 7.31
C ASP A 394 3.24 15.30 7.24
N ILE A 395 4.29 15.95 6.72
CA ILE A 395 4.30 17.40 6.48
C ILE A 395 3.14 17.81 5.56
N ILE A 396 2.94 17.09 4.43
CA ILE A 396 1.82 17.35 3.52
C ILE A 396 0.48 17.15 4.25
N SER A 397 0.37 16.15 5.13
CA SER A 397 -0.84 15.88 5.91
C SER A 397 -1.20 17.00 6.86
N GLN A 398 -0.23 17.60 7.53
CA GLN A 398 -0.44 18.73 8.43
C GLN A 398 -0.95 19.97 7.66
N GLU A 399 -0.34 20.27 6.51
CA GLU A 399 -0.77 21.37 5.66
C GLU A 399 -2.14 21.13 5.01
N TYR A 400 -2.42 19.88 4.64
CA TYR A 400 -3.75 19.47 4.17
C TYR A 400 -4.80 19.69 5.26
N GLU A 401 -4.56 19.26 6.49
CA GLU A 401 -5.50 19.49 7.58
C GLU A 401 -5.77 20.97 7.81
N ALA A 402 -4.73 21.77 7.87
CA ALA A 402 -4.85 23.22 8.07
C ALA A 402 -5.60 23.92 6.92
N CYS A 403 -5.30 23.58 5.67
CA CYS A 403 -5.87 24.21 4.49
C CYS A 403 -7.22 23.59 4.10
N VAL A 404 -7.22 22.28 3.80
CA VAL A 404 -8.36 21.62 3.17
C VAL A 404 -9.49 21.40 4.17
N ILE A 405 -9.19 20.90 5.37
CA ILE A 405 -10.20 20.57 6.36
C ILE A 405 -10.70 21.85 7.08
N TYR A 406 -9.77 22.66 7.58
CA TYR A 406 -10.12 23.79 8.46
C TYR A 406 -10.07 25.17 7.80
N GLY A 407 -9.63 25.28 6.54
CA GLY A 407 -9.63 26.54 5.80
C GLY A 407 -8.75 27.65 6.42
N LYS A 408 -7.74 27.28 7.22
CA LYS A 408 -6.83 28.22 7.91
C LYS A 408 -5.78 28.84 7.00
N LYS A 409 -5.54 28.23 5.84
CA LYS A 409 -4.58 28.67 4.82
C LYS A 409 -5.20 28.58 3.43
N THR A 410 -4.68 29.35 2.48
CA THR A 410 -4.98 29.12 1.06
C THR A 410 -4.21 27.92 0.55
N PRO A 411 -4.68 27.25 -0.51
CA PRO A 411 -3.96 26.15 -1.16
C PRO A 411 -2.52 26.50 -1.54
N GLU A 412 -2.30 27.69 -2.11
CA GLU A 412 -0.98 28.18 -2.51
C GLU A 412 -0.04 28.30 -1.30
N LYS A 413 -0.54 28.87 -0.20
CA LYS A 413 0.27 29.04 1.02
C LYS A 413 0.59 27.69 1.66
N ALA A 414 -0.38 26.78 1.74
CA ALA A 414 -0.18 25.47 2.33
C ALA A 414 0.85 24.62 1.54
N ILE A 415 0.74 24.61 0.20
CA ILE A 415 1.68 23.88 -0.65
C ILE A 415 3.09 24.50 -0.58
N ALA A 416 3.22 25.82 -0.54
CA ALA A 416 4.51 26.50 -0.38
C ALA A 416 5.14 26.23 0.99
N ASP A 417 4.34 26.21 2.07
CA ASP A 417 4.82 25.88 3.41
C ASP A 417 5.28 24.43 3.50
N ALA A 418 4.53 23.48 2.90
CA ALA A 418 4.92 22.10 2.82
C ALA A 418 6.21 21.90 2.04
N GLU A 419 6.37 22.56 0.87
CA GLU A 419 7.62 22.50 0.09
C GLU A 419 8.82 22.97 0.92
N LEU A 420 8.68 24.13 1.59
CA LEU A 420 9.74 24.67 2.42
C LEU A 420 10.16 23.69 3.52
N ALA A 421 9.18 23.14 4.26
CA ALA A 421 9.46 22.20 5.35
C ALA A 421 10.08 20.89 4.83
N VAL A 422 9.60 20.37 3.71
CA VAL A 422 10.17 19.17 3.07
C VAL A 422 11.60 19.44 2.59
N ASN A 423 11.89 20.59 1.99
CA ASN A 423 13.25 20.93 1.56
C ASN A 423 14.22 21.08 2.75
N VAL A 424 13.76 21.57 3.90
CA VAL A 424 14.55 21.58 5.14
C VAL A 424 14.82 20.15 5.61
N LEU A 425 13.81 19.28 5.62
CA LEU A 425 13.96 17.86 5.96
C LEU A 425 14.97 17.16 5.06
N LEU A 426 14.97 17.45 3.75
CA LEU A 426 15.90 16.91 2.77
C LEU A 426 17.30 17.54 2.81
N GLY A 427 17.60 18.38 3.82
CA GLY A 427 18.90 19.04 3.97
C GLY A 427 19.16 20.16 2.96
N LYS A 428 18.11 20.71 2.34
CA LYS A 428 18.19 21.86 1.43
C LYS A 428 17.86 23.13 2.19
N SER A 429 18.74 23.57 3.08
CA SER A 429 18.64 24.91 3.67
C SER A 429 18.87 25.95 2.56
N LYS A 430 18.02 26.98 2.50
CA LYS A 430 18.29 28.16 1.68
C LYS A 430 19.32 29.04 2.36
#